data_c3a11eff9d3faed0a521ec7fad0780a7
#
_entry.id   c3a11eff9d3faed0a521ec7fad0780a7
#
_cell.length_a   1.000
_cell.length_b   1.000
_cell.length_c   1.000
_cell.angle_alpha   90.00
_cell.angle_beta   90.00
_cell.angle_gamma   90.00
#
_symmetry.space_group_name_H-M   'P 1'
#
loop_
_entity.id
_entity.type
_entity.pdbx_description
1 polymer ?
#
loop_
_entity_poly.entity_id
_entity_poly.type
_entity_poly.pdbx_seq_one_letter_code
_entity_poly.pdbx_strand_id
1 'polypeptide(L)'
;PTELLAAHRAGAPLQKLFPAPPEGPDYVRACLGPLPFLRIMPTSGVTLENARAFLQAGAFAVGFVRSLFDPADLEGSRFDRIEERARAITEHLREAP
;
A
#
# COMPACT_ATOMS: atom_id res chain seq x y z
N PRO A 1 -10.75 -4.91 10.74
CA PRO A 1 -11.29 -3.53 10.88
C PRO A 1 -11.17 -2.98 12.30
N THR A 2 -11.32 -3.83 13.29
CA THR A 2 -11.27 -3.41 14.68
C THR A 2 -9.96 -2.71 15.04
N GLU A 3 -8.84 -3.25 14.59
CA GLU A 3 -7.53 -2.68 14.85
C GLU A 3 -7.33 -1.37 14.10
N LEU A 4 -7.82 -1.27 12.88
CA LEU A 4 -7.77 -0.03 12.09
C LEU A 4 -8.58 1.07 12.80
N LEU A 5 -9.76 0.72 13.28
CA LEU A 5 -10.60 1.66 14.01
C LEU A 5 -9.93 2.09 15.33
N ALA A 6 -9.30 1.14 16.03
CA ALA A 6 -8.60 1.44 17.29
C ALA A 6 -7.45 2.43 17.05
N ALA A 7 -6.69 2.24 15.97
CA ALA A 7 -5.62 3.16 15.61
C ALA A 7 -6.15 4.55 15.32
N HIS A 8 -7.26 4.63 14.57
CA HIS A 8 -7.91 5.90 14.27
C HIS A 8 -8.36 6.61 15.55
N ARG A 9 -9.02 5.88 16.45
CA ARG A 9 -9.48 6.44 17.73
C ARG A 9 -8.34 6.91 18.63
N ALA A 10 -7.17 6.28 18.48
CA ALA A 10 -5.97 6.68 19.21
C ALA A 10 -5.30 7.93 18.63
N GLY A 11 -5.80 8.43 17.49
CA GLY A 11 -5.29 9.65 16.88
C GLY A 11 -4.30 9.46 15.74
N ALA A 12 -4.09 8.22 15.28
CA ALA A 12 -3.19 7.99 14.16
C ALA A 12 -3.73 8.68 12.91
N PRO A 13 -2.92 9.50 12.21
CA PRO A 13 -3.38 10.21 11.02
C PRO A 13 -3.66 9.30 9.84
N LEU A 14 -3.05 8.12 9.79
CA LEU A 14 -3.43 7.07 8.86
C LEU A 14 -3.21 5.71 9.51
N GLN A 15 -3.85 4.69 8.97
CA GLN A 15 -3.86 3.35 9.56
C GLN A 15 -3.17 2.38 8.62
N LYS A 16 -2.04 1.84 9.05
CA LYS A 16 -1.29 0.86 8.28
C LYS A 16 -1.98 -0.50 8.36
N LEU A 17 -2.22 -1.11 7.21
CA LEU A 17 -2.74 -2.47 7.10
C LEU A 17 -1.61 -3.38 6.66
N PHE A 18 -1.08 -4.18 7.59
CA PHE A 18 0.07 -5.05 7.33
C PHE A 18 -0.18 -6.44 7.91
N PRO A 19 0.05 -7.51 7.17
CA PRO A 19 0.20 -7.51 5.71
C PRO A 19 -1.15 -7.28 5.03
N ALA A 20 -1.12 -6.79 3.80
CA ALA A 20 -2.35 -6.68 3.03
C ALA A 20 -2.93 -8.09 2.85
N PRO A 21 -4.23 -8.30 3.14
CA PRO A 21 -4.80 -9.64 3.09
C PRO A 21 -4.98 -10.14 1.65
N PRO A 22 -5.21 -11.46 1.46
CA PRO A 22 -5.37 -12.03 0.12
C PRO A 22 -6.48 -11.39 -0.71
N GLU A 23 -7.53 -10.89 -0.05
CA GLU A 23 -8.63 -10.20 -0.73
C GLU A 23 -8.18 -8.89 -1.37
N GLY A 24 -7.05 -8.34 -0.93
CA GLY A 24 -6.44 -7.16 -1.52
C GLY A 24 -7.35 -5.93 -1.51
N PRO A 25 -7.51 -5.27 -2.68
CA PRO A 25 -8.34 -4.07 -2.77
C PRO A 25 -9.77 -4.25 -2.27
N ASP A 26 -10.36 -5.43 -2.42
CA ASP A 26 -11.72 -5.69 -1.96
C ASP A 26 -11.83 -5.58 -0.44
N TYR A 27 -10.79 -5.98 0.28
CA TYR A 27 -10.77 -5.83 1.74
C TYR A 27 -10.79 -4.37 2.16
N VAL A 28 -10.00 -3.53 1.47
CA VAL A 28 -9.98 -2.08 1.72
C VAL A 28 -11.37 -1.50 1.48
N ARG A 29 -11.99 -1.87 0.38
CA ARG A 29 -13.34 -1.39 0.05
C ARG A 29 -14.35 -1.82 1.10
N ALA A 30 -14.24 -3.07 1.57
CA ALA A 30 -15.15 -3.61 2.58
C ALA A 30 -15.01 -2.88 3.92
N CYS A 31 -13.80 -2.52 4.31
CA CYS A 31 -13.57 -1.75 5.54
C CYS A 31 -14.13 -0.34 5.44
N LEU A 32 -13.96 0.30 4.29
CA LEU A 32 -14.38 1.69 4.10
C LEU A 32 -15.90 1.84 3.99
N GLY A 33 -16.64 0.76 3.73
CA GLY A 33 -18.09 0.81 3.73
C GLY A 33 -18.63 1.32 5.06
N PRO A 34 -18.43 0.56 6.16
CA PRO A 34 -18.89 1.00 7.48
C PRO A 34 -18.01 2.06 8.12
N LEU A 35 -16.73 2.19 7.71
CA LEU A 35 -15.77 3.09 8.35
C LEU A 35 -15.12 4.01 7.30
N PRO A 36 -15.92 4.89 6.65
CA PRO A 36 -15.41 5.67 5.51
C PRO A 36 -14.39 6.74 5.89
N PHE A 37 -14.23 7.03 7.15
CA PHE A 37 -13.27 8.02 7.65
C PHE A 37 -11.85 7.46 7.81
N LEU A 38 -11.66 6.15 7.70
CA LEU A 38 -10.34 5.55 7.81
C LEU A 38 -9.44 5.97 6.65
N ARG A 39 -8.15 6.13 6.94
CA ARG A 39 -7.12 6.40 5.94
C ARG A 39 -6.19 5.20 5.90
N ILE A 40 -6.59 4.21 5.14
CA ILE A 40 -5.91 2.91 5.11
C ILE A 40 -4.70 2.94 4.19
N MET A 41 -3.57 2.45 4.68
CA MET A 41 -2.35 2.28 3.90
C MET A 41 -1.98 0.81 3.87
N PRO A 42 -2.45 0.05 2.87
CA PRO A 42 -2.03 -1.35 2.72
C PRO A 42 -0.54 -1.42 2.43
N THR A 43 0.12 -2.36 3.09
CA THR A 43 1.57 -2.54 3.01
C THR A 43 1.86 -4.04 2.97
N SER A 44 2.90 -4.45 2.24
CA SER A 44 3.21 -5.85 1.96
C SER A 44 2.17 -6.46 1.01
N GLY A 45 2.65 -7.04 -0.06
CA GLY A 45 1.79 -7.57 -1.12
C GLY A 45 1.32 -6.52 -2.12
N VAL A 46 1.68 -5.26 -1.93
CA VAL A 46 1.41 -4.20 -2.90
C VAL A 46 2.53 -4.20 -3.95
N THR A 47 2.14 -4.20 -5.22
CA THR A 47 3.05 -4.26 -6.36
C THR A 47 2.73 -3.14 -7.35
N LEU A 48 3.61 -2.95 -8.33
CA LEU A 48 3.36 -2.02 -9.43
C LEU A 48 2.00 -2.32 -10.08
N GLU A 49 1.70 -3.61 -10.28
CA GLU A 49 0.52 -4.06 -10.99
C GLU A 49 -0.78 -3.83 -10.22
N ASN A 50 -0.76 -3.96 -8.89
CA ASN A 50 -2.00 -3.86 -8.09
C ASN A 50 -2.15 -2.55 -7.31
N ALA A 51 -1.11 -1.71 -7.27
CA ALA A 51 -1.14 -0.48 -6.47
C ALA A 51 -2.29 0.44 -6.84
N ARG A 52 -2.54 0.62 -8.14
CA ARG A 52 -3.64 1.46 -8.61
C ARG A 52 -4.99 0.93 -8.16
N ALA A 53 -5.17 -0.40 -8.19
CA ALA A 53 -6.41 -1.01 -7.75
C ALA A 53 -6.67 -0.75 -6.26
N PHE A 54 -5.63 -0.77 -5.43
CA PHE A 54 -5.76 -0.40 -4.02
C PHE A 54 -6.20 1.05 -3.87
N LEU A 55 -5.60 1.96 -4.62
CA LEU A 55 -5.97 3.37 -4.57
C LEU A 55 -7.40 3.60 -5.05
N GLN A 56 -7.81 2.91 -6.12
CA GLN A 56 -9.18 2.99 -6.64
C GLN A 56 -10.19 2.41 -5.65
N ALA A 57 -9.79 1.46 -4.82
CA ALA A 57 -10.64 0.90 -3.78
C ALA A 57 -10.80 1.84 -2.59
N GLY A 58 -10.06 2.93 -2.55
CA GLY A 58 -10.16 3.95 -1.51
C GLY A 58 -8.98 4.01 -0.55
N ALA A 59 -7.91 3.23 -0.79
CA ALA A 59 -6.71 3.35 0.04
C ALA A 59 -6.18 4.79 -0.01
N PHE A 60 -5.80 5.32 1.14
CA PHE A 60 -5.25 6.66 1.24
C PHE A 60 -3.85 6.74 0.66
N ALA A 61 -3.07 5.67 0.87
CA ALA A 61 -1.71 5.55 0.38
C ALA A 61 -1.39 4.06 0.25
N VAL A 62 -0.25 3.72 -0.33
CA VAL A 62 0.22 2.33 -0.45
C VAL A 62 1.67 2.25 -0.02
N GLY A 63 2.04 1.14 0.64
CA GLY A 63 3.40 0.90 1.07
C GLY A 63 3.99 -0.30 0.35
N PHE A 64 5.24 -0.18 -0.08
CA PHE A 64 5.94 -1.22 -0.82
C PHE A 64 7.05 -1.82 0.03
N VAL A 65 7.15 -3.14 0.03
CA VAL A 65 8.21 -3.85 0.75
C VAL A 65 9.04 -4.63 -0.25
N ARG A 66 8.75 -5.91 -0.49
CA ARG A 66 9.56 -6.73 -1.39
C ARG A 66 9.47 -6.34 -2.85
N SER A 67 8.37 -5.78 -3.26
CA SER A 67 8.20 -5.33 -4.64
C SER A 67 9.07 -4.12 -4.98
N LEU A 68 9.57 -3.42 -3.97
CA LEU A 68 10.52 -2.32 -4.14
C LEU A 68 11.92 -2.72 -3.67
N PHE A 69 12.00 -3.35 -2.51
CA PHE A 69 13.26 -3.74 -1.89
C PHE A 69 13.48 -5.24 -2.08
N ASP A 70 13.89 -5.62 -3.30
CA ASP A 70 14.20 -7.02 -3.61
C ASP A 70 15.39 -7.46 -2.75
N PRO A 71 15.28 -8.61 -2.03
CA PRO A 71 16.37 -9.08 -1.17
C PRO A 71 17.70 -9.24 -1.90
N ALA A 72 17.68 -9.66 -3.16
CA ALA A 72 18.91 -9.81 -3.95
C ALA A 72 19.57 -8.47 -4.21
N ASP A 73 18.78 -7.42 -4.45
CA ASP A 73 19.31 -6.08 -4.68
C ASP A 73 19.87 -5.47 -3.40
N LEU A 74 19.26 -5.76 -2.26
CA LEU A 74 19.78 -5.32 -0.96
C LEU A 74 21.09 -6.01 -0.64
N GLU A 75 21.15 -7.32 -0.84
CA GLU A 75 22.35 -8.11 -0.59
C GLU A 75 23.51 -7.66 -1.47
N GLY A 76 23.24 -7.36 -2.74
CA GLY A 76 24.23 -6.91 -3.70
C GLY A 76 24.47 -5.40 -3.71
N SER A 77 23.84 -4.65 -2.80
CA SER A 77 23.89 -3.19 -2.74
C SER A 77 23.50 -2.53 -4.08
N ARG A 78 22.54 -3.12 -4.78
CA ARG A 78 22.07 -2.62 -6.07
C ARG A 78 21.00 -1.54 -5.87
N PHE A 79 21.41 -0.44 -5.25
CA PHE A 79 20.52 0.67 -4.97
C PHE A 79 20.01 1.36 -6.24
N ASP A 80 20.76 1.26 -7.32
CA ASP A 80 20.34 1.71 -8.64
C ASP A 80 19.04 1.03 -9.11
N ARG A 81 18.92 -0.27 -8.86
CA ARG A 81 17.72 -1.04 -9.21
C ARG A 81 16.52 -0.65 -8.36
N ILE A 82 16.77 -0.40 -7.08
CA ILE A 82 15.71 0.05 -6.17
C ILE A 82 15.19 1.42 -6.62
N GLU A 83 16.09 2.33 -6.98
CA GLU A 83 15.72 3.64 -7.49
C GLU A 83 14.90 3.54 -8.78
N GLU A 84 15.32 2.68 -9.70
CA GLU A 84 14.59 2.47 -10.95
C GLU A 84 13.18 1.96 -10.70
N ARG A 85 13.01 1.01 -9.78
CA ARG A 85 11.70 0.48 -9.41
C ARG A 85 10.83 1.56 -8.78
N ALA A 86 11.40 2.34 -7.87
CA ALA A 86 10.67 3.43 -7.23
C ALA A 86 10.20 4.45 -8.26
N ARG A 87 11.05 4.77 -9.22
CA ARG A 87 10.70 5.70 -10.30
C ARG A 87 9.58 5.15 -11.17
N ALA A 88 9.68 3.87 -11.55
CA ALA A 88 8.65 3.21 -12.35
C ALA A 88 7.30 3.19 -11.63
N ILE A 89 7.29 2.90 -10.34
CA ILE A 89 6.07 2.90 -9.53
C ILE A 89 5.48 4.30 -9.47
N THR A 90 6.29 5.30 -9.19
CA THR A 90 5.85 6.68 -9.09
C THR A 90 5.25 7.18 -10.41
N GLU A 91 5.92 6.92 -11.52
CA GLU A 91 5.44 7.30 -12.84
C GLU A 91 4.13 6.61 -13.19
N HIS A 92 4.05 5.30 -12.91
CA HIS A 92 2.84 4.53 -13.16
C HIS A 92 1.63 5.09 -12.41
N LEU A 93 1.82 5.45 -11.15
CA LEU A 93 0.74 5.96 -10.31
C LEU A 93 0.35 7.41 -10.62
N ARG A 94 1.22 8.16 -11.28
CA ARG A 94 0.90 9.52 -11.75
C ARG A 94 0.03 9.52 -12.99
N GLU A 95 0.06 8.45 -13.76
CA GLU A 95 -0.77 8.35 -14.97
C GLU A 95 -2.25 8.32 -14.59
N ALA A 96 -3.08 9.03 -15.35
CA ALA A 96 -4.51 9.02 -15.12
C ALA A 96 -5.06 7.61 -15.34
N PRO A 97 -6.00 7.16 -14.50
CA PRO A 97 -6.62 5.84 -14.68
C PRO A 97 -7.43 5.74 -15.96
#